data_88b96be88ad9467eff001c61953f4588
#
_entry.id   88b96be88ad9467eff001c61953f4588
#
_cell.length_a   1.000
_cell.length_b   1.000
_cell.length_c   1.000
_cell.angle_alpha   90.00
_cell.angle_beta   90.00
_cell.angle_gamma   90.00
#
_symmetry.space_group_name_H-M   'P 1'
#
loop_
_entity.id
_entity.type
_entity.pdbx_description
1 polymer ?
#
loop_
_entity_poly.entity_id
_entity_poly.type
_entity_poly.pdbx_seq_one_letter_code
_entity_poly.pdbx_strand_id
1 'polypeptide(L)'
;MNYSTTLLITALFCSTAVAGPEQTTCDSPCDCHDAYGEGRWSVKTDASLPPTYASAIQAVTPSEMFSWPGSDAALTMQSERTGIENKWFALTGRVVELKVEEDGDLHIALHDATGDKPGVIVCEVPAKPQWCEIRTTVFSWTPTRFPFHTGTAKKLTFGQSPIITVIGKAYWDVGHAPKDQGNRRKYMPDYAVWEIHPVMKLTVQ
;
A
#
# COMPACT_ATOMS: atom_id res chain seq x y z
N MET A 1 -40.53 -56.16 -36.63
CA MET A 1 -40.68 -54.73 -36.34
C MET A 1 -39.88 -54.43 -35.12
N ASN A 2 -38.65 -53.87 -35.30
CA ASN A 2 -37.76 -53.44 -34.17
C ASN A 2 -37.87 -51.99 -34.02
N TYR A 3 -38.38 -51.55 -32.87
CA TYR A 3 -38.37 -50.13 -32.46
C TYR A 3 -37.08 -49.82 -31.70
N SER A 4 -36.25 -49.02 -32.32
CA SER A 4 -35.03 -48.49 -31.67
C SER A 4 -35.40 -47.19 -30.94
N THR A 5 -35.30 -47.20 -29.61
CA THR A 5 -35.56 -46.00 -28.76
C THR A 5 -34.24 -45.25 -28.56
N THR A 6 -34.12 -44.08 -29.19
CA THR A 6 -32.95 -43.22 -29.02
C THR A 6 -33.13 -42.33 -27.74
N LEU A 7 -32.27 -42.53 -26.76
CA LEU A 7 -32.25 -41.73 -25.54
C LEU A 7 -31.44 -40.45 -25.78
N LEU A 8 -32.11 -39.29 -25.74
CA LEU A 8 -31.47 -38.00 -25.81
C LEU A 8 -30.98 -37.61 -24.40
N ILE A 9 -29.67 -37.57 -24.19
CA ILE A 9 -29.06 -37.06 -22.96
C ILE A 9 -28.81 -35.56 -23.14
N THR A 10 -29.60 -34.76 -22.48
CA THR A 10 -29.39 -33.30 -22.41
C THR A 10 -28.38 -33.00 -21.30
N ALA A 11 -27.16 -32.65 -21.68
CA ALA A 11 -26.15 -32.20 -20.74
C ALA A 11 -26.46 -30.75 -20.28
N LEU A 12 -26.80 -30.60 -19.01
CA LEU A 12 -26.97 -29.30 -18.38
C LEU A 12 -25.57 -28.74 -18.05
N PHE A 13 -25.08 -27.78 -18.83
CA PHE A 13 -23.89 -27.01 -18.49
C PHE A 13 -24.23 -26.02 -17.39
N CYS A 14 -23.83 -26.34 -16.18
CA CYS A 14 -23.84 -25.37 -15.06
C CYS A 14 -22.68 -24.40 -15.26
N SER A 15 -22.95 -23.21 -15.81
CA SER A 15 -21.96 -22.15 -15.90
C SER A 15 -21.79 -21.58 -14.51
N THR A 16 -20.69 -21.93 -13.82
CA THR A 16 -20.25 -21.22 -12.63
C THR A 16 -19.75 -19.86 -13.07
N ALA A 17 -20.54 -18.82 -12.84
CA ALA A 17 -20.08 -17.45 -12.95
C ALA A 17 -18.98 -17.26 -11.89
N VAL A 18 -17.75 -17.07 -12.33
CA VAL A 18 -16.67 -16.59 -11.46
C VAL A 18 -17.05 -15.17 -11.08
N ALA A 19 -17.39 -14.94 -9.80
CA ALA A 19 -17.62 -13.62 -9.29
C ALA A 19 -16.31 -12.82 -9.51
N GLY A 20 -16.40 -11.71 -10.22
CA GLY A 20 -15.27 -10.76 -10.32
C GLY A 20 -14.89 -10.23 -8.94
N PRO A 21 -13.72 -9.60 -8.79
CA PRO A 21 -13.33 -9.00 -7.51
C PRO A 21 -14.45 -8.09 -7.02
N GLU A 22 -14.82 -8.25 -5.76
CA GLU A 22 -15.87 -7.46 -5.13
C GLU A 22 -15.45 -5.99 -5.14
N GLN A 23 -16.26 -5.15 -5.76
CA GLN A 23 -15.97 -3.74 -5.89
C GLN A 23 -16.17 -3.05 -4.53
N THR A 24 -15.10 -2.58 -3.93
CA THR A 24 -15.14 -1.89 -2.64
C THR A 24 -15.66 -0.46 -2.84
N THR A 25 -16.68 -0.07 -2.11
CA THR A 25 -17.25 1.28 -2.14
C THR A 25 -16.74 2.07 -0.95
N CYS A 26 -16.18 3.27 -1.23
CA CYS A 26 -15.83 4.26 -0.22
C CYS A 26 -16.80 5.41 -0.33
N ASP A 27 -17.66 5.60 0.68
CA ASP A 27 -18.61 6.71 0.74
C ASP A 27 -17.96 7.98 1.30
N SER A 28 -16.89 7.81 2.04
CA SER A 28 -15.99 8.87 2.54
C SER A 28 -14.56 8.33 2.68
N PRO A 29 -13.54 9.16 2.93
CA PRO A 29 -12.20 8.69 3.25
C PRO A 29 -12.14 7.72 4.43
N CYS A 30 -13.12 7.80 5.33
CA CYS A 30 -13.21 7.01 6.55
C CYS A 30 -13.90 5.65 6.35
N ASP A 31 -14.70 5.52 5.31
CA ASP A 31 -15.56 4.35 5.06
C ASP A 31 -14.98 3.41 4.00
N CYS A 32 -13.77 3.67 3.53
CA CYS A 32 -13.07 2.73 2.68
C CYS A 32 -12.80 1.45 3.46
N HIS A 33 -13.26 0.35 2.91
CA HIS A 33 -13.07 -0.97 3.49
C HIS A 33 -11.90 -1.64 2.80
N ASP A 34 -11.14 -2.20 3.64
CA ASP A 34 -10.08 -3.10 3.37
C ASP A 34 -10.64 -4.47 2.96
N ALA A 35 -10.52 -4.79 1.71
CA ALA A 35 -11.07 -6.02 1.14
C ALA A 35 -10.16 -7.25 1.31
N TYR A 36 -8.93 -7.06 1.78
CA TYR A 36 -7.92 -8.11 1.81
C TYR A 36 -7.33 -8.32 3.20
N GLY A 37 -7.15 -9.60 3.57
CA GLY A 37 -6.33 -10.05 4.69
C GLY A 37 -5.04 -10.70 4.23
N GLU A 38 -4.49 -10.32 3.07
CA GLU A 38 -3.33 -10.98 2.47
C GLU A 38 -1.99 -10.32 2.84
N GLY A 39 -0.93 -11.09 2.75
CA GLY A 39 0.45 -10.64 2.77
C GLY A 39 0.87 -9.80 3.97
N ARG A 40 1.21 -10.44 5.10
CA ARG A 40 1.67 -9.77 6.32
C ARG A 40 0.67 -8.74 6.86
N TRP A 41 -0.60 -9.09 6.76
CA TRP A 41 -1.72 -8.21 7.12
C TRP A 41 -1.64 -7.61 8.53
N SER A 42 -1.28 -8.40 9.55
CA SER A 42 -1.05 -7.95 10.92
C SER A 42 0.02 -6.86 11.00
N VAL A 43 1.04 -6.94 10.13
CA VAL A 43 2.12 -5.98 10.02
C VAL A 43 1.67 -4.70 9.33
N LYS A 44 0.95 -4.83 8.22
CA LYS A 44 0.42 -3.70 7.44
C LYS A 44 -0.58 -2.87 8.22
N THR A 45 -1.35 -3.50 9.10
CA THR A 45 -2.41 -2.84 9.89
C THR A 45 -2.06 -2.70 11.38
N ASP A 46 -0.78 -2.75 11.73
CA ASP A 46 -0.29 -2.53 13.09
C ASP A 46 -0.64 -1.11 13.56
N ALA A 47 -1.61 -1.02 14.47
CA ALA A 47 -2.12 0.24 15.01
C ALA A 47 -1.32 0.77 16.22
N SER A 48 -0.10 0.26 16.46
CA SER A 48 0.76 0.76 17.53
C SER A 48 1.09 2.24 17.33
N LEU A 49 0.97 3.02 18.41
CA LEU A 49 1.22 4.46 18.34
C LEU A 49 2.71 4.77 18.31
N PRO A 50 3.12 5.84 17.60
CA PRO A 50 4.48 6.33 17.64
C PRO A 50 4.91 6.69 19.07
N PRO A 51 6.21 6.53 19.39
CA PRO A 51 6.75 6.99 20.66
C PRO A 51 6.51 8.49 20.88
N THR A 52 6.26 8.90 22.12
CA THR A 52 6.07 10.31 22.48
C THR A 52 7.38 11.10 22.52
N TYR A 53 8.52 10.43 22.67
CA TYR A 53 9.84 11.06 22.72
C TYR A 53 10.52 11.01 21.33
N ALA A 54 10.90 12.17 20.83
CA ALA A 54 11.42 12.33 19.46
C ALA A 54 12.69 11.52 19.18
N SER A 55 13.53 11.26 20.19
CA SER A 55 14.76 10.48 20.01
C SER A 55 14.55 9.01 19.64
N ALA A 56 13.33 8.47 19.79
CA ALA A 56 12.99 7.12 19.34
C ALA A 56 12.52 7.07 17.89
N ILE A 57 12.40 8.22 17.22
CA ILE A 57 11.97 8.32 15.83
C ILE A 57 13.16 8.82 15.01
N GLN A 58 13.63 8.02 14.06
CA GLN A 58 14.76 8.35 13.22
C GLN A 58 14.29 9.21 12.03
N ALA A 59 14.84 10.41 11.87
CA ALA A 59 14.61 11.19 10.66
C ALA A 59 15.34 10.53 9.47
N VAL A 60 14.68 10.49 8.31
CA VAL A 60 15.20 9.88 7.08
C VAL A 60 14.61 10.58 5.86
N THR A 61 15.37 10.59 4.78
CA THR A 61 14.90 11.07 3.46
C THR A 61 14.64 9.90 2.52
N PRO A 62 13.88 10.09 1.43
CA PRO A 62 13.69 9.06 0.41
C PRO A 62 15.00 8.53 -0.16
N SER A 63 15.95 9.39 -0.49
CA SER A 63 17.25 8.98 -1.01
C SER A 63 18.09 8.16 -0.03
N GLU A 64 18.04 8.48 1.28
CA GLU A 64 18.69 7.68 2.31
C GLU A 64 18.06 6.31 2.43
N MET A 65 16.73 6.24 2.54
CA MET A 65 16.00 4.96 2.64
C MET A 65 16.17 4.12 1.37
N PHE A 66 16.20 4.75 0.19
CA PHE A 66 16.50 4.11 -1.08
C PHE A 66 17.91 3.50 -1.10
N SER A 67 18.88 4.07 -0.38
CA SER A 67 20.25 3.56 -0.29
C SER A 67 20.44 2.41 0.72
N TRP A 68 19.41 2.09 1.51
CA TRP A 68 19.52 1.01 2.48
C TRP A 68 19.80 -0.33 1.81
N PRO A 69 20.47 -1.25 2.49
CA PRO A 69 20.57 -2.62 2.01
C PRO A 69 19.18 -3.25 1.93
N GLY A 70 19.08 -4.37 1.24
CA GLY A 70 17.89 -5.21 1.28
C GLY A 70 17.65 -5.81 2.67
N SER A 71 16.58 -6.58 2.82
CA SER A 71 16.31 -7.25 4.09
C SER A 71 17.33 -8.35 4.37
N ASP A 72 17.93 -8.32 5.57
CA ASP A 72 18.81 -9.41 6.04
C ASP A 72 18.03 -10.68 6.41
N ALA A 73 16.73 -10.57 6.62
CA ALA A 73 15.85 -11.67 6.94
C ALA A 73 15.18 -12.21 5.67
N ALA A 74 15.11 -13.52 5.55
CA ALA A 74 14.32 -14.18 4.50
C ALA A 74 12.82 -14.08 4.82
N LEU A 75 12.25 -12.87 4.66
CA LEU A 75 10.86 -12.60 4.96
C LEU A 75 9.93 -13.23 3.93
N THR A 76 8.82 -13.75 4.43
CA THR A 76 7.72 -14.33 3.64
C THR A 76 6.43 -13.53 3.86
N MET A 77 5.39 -13.85 3.13
CA MET A 77 4.06 -13.24 3.29
C MET A 77 3.41 -13.49 4.66
N GLN A 78 3.97 -14.39 5.48
CA GLN A 78 3.50 -14.72 6.82
C GLN A 78 4.42 -14.21 7.94
N SER A 79 5.54 -13.57 7.59
CA SER A 79 6.53 -13.12 8.57
C SER A 79 6.03 -11.92 9.37
N GLU A 80 6.27 -11.95 10.66
CA GLU A 80 6.14 -10.80 11.56
C GLU A 80 7.27 -9.78 11.34
N ARG A 81 7.18 -8.60 11.98
CA ARG A 81 8.23 -7.58 11.93
C ARG A 81 9.52 -8.06 12.57
N THR A 82 10.63 -7.79 11.93
CA THR A 82 11.96 -8.10 12.45
C THR A 82 12.92 -6.93 12.26
N GLY A 83 13.98 -6.88 13.07
CA GLY A 83 15.10 -5.96 12.87
C GLY A 83 14.68 -4.50 12.70
N ILE A 84 15.03 -3.93 11.55
CA ILE A 84 14.75 -2.52 11.21
C ILE A 84 13.25 -2.22 11.13
N GLU A 85 12.41 -3.21 10.80
CA GLU A 85 10.95 -3.02 10.73
C GLU A 85 10.31 -2.67 12.08
N ASN A 86 11.00 -2.94 13.20
CA ASN A 86 10.53 -2.55 14.54
C ASN A 86 10.87 -1.10 14.91
N LYS A 87 11.62 -0.40 14.07
CA LYS A 87 12.03 0.98 14.32
C LYS A 87 11.04 1.98 13.72
N TRP A 88 10.95 3.13 14.38
CA TRP A 88 10.14 4.25 13.93
C TRP A 88 10.96 5.24 13.12
N PHE A 89 10.37 5.69 12.03
CA PHE A 89 10.98 6.65 11.11
C PHE A 89 10.06 7.84 10.87
N ALA A 90 10.68 9.03 10.71
CA ALA A 90 10.06 10.23 10.19
C ALA A 90 10.65 10.48 8.80
N LEU A 91 9.91 10.09 7.77
CA LEU A 91 10.32 10.24 6.37
C LEU A 91 9.76 11.54 5.81
N THR A 92 10.65 12.44 5.37
CA THR A 92 10.26 13.72 4.75
C THR A 92 10.58 13.70 3.27
N GLY A 93 9.57 13.95 2.43
CA GLY A 93 9.74 13.95 0.98
C GLY A 93 8.61 14.68 0.26
N ARG A 94 8.79 14.86 -1.05
CA ARG A 94 7.79 15.42 -1.97
C ARG A 94 6.91 14.33 -2.53
N VAL A 95 5.61 14.51 -2.49
CA VAL A 95 4.64 13.58 -3.09
C VAL A 95 4.78 13.61 -4.62
N VAL A 96 5.03 12.47 -5.24
CA VAL A 96 5.15 12.32 -6.70
C VAL A 96 4.08 11.41 -7.30
N GLU A 97 3.48 10.55 -6.49
CA GLU A 97 2.35 9.72 -6.90
C GLU A 97 1.38 9.52 -5.74
N LEU A 98 0.11 9.48 -6.08
CA LEU A 98 -0.98 9.05 -5.21
C LEU A 98 -1.79 7.98 -5.94
N LYS A 99 -2.13 6.91 -5.22
CA LYS A 99 -2.93 5.82 -5.75
C LYS A 99 -3.80 5.23 -4.63
N VAL A 100 -4.97 4.73 -4.97
CA VAL A 100 -5.72 3.81 -4.12
C VAL A 100 -5.43 2.41 -4.64
N GLU A 101 -4.97 1.53 -3.78
CA GLU A 101 -4.70 0.13 -4.11
C GLU A 101 -6.00 -0.69 -4.18
N GLU A 102 -5.89 -1.93 -4.64
CA GLU A 102 -7.04 -2.84 -4.77
C GLU A 102 -7.69 -3.12 -3.41
N ASP A 103 -6.89 -3.19 -2.35
CA ASP A 103 -7.33 -3.36 -0.97
C ASP A 103 -7.88 -2.07 -0.31
N GLY A 104 -7.85 -0.96 -1.03
CA GLY A 104 -8.32 0.34 -0.56
C GLY A 104 -7.27 1.17 0.16
N ASP A 105 -6.06 0.66 0.38
CA ASP A 105 -4.98 1.42 0.98
C ASP A 105 -4.58 2.62 0.12
N LEU A 106 -4.20 3.73 0.76
CA LEU A 106 -3.65 4.89 0.06
C LEU A 106 -2.14 4.75 -0.06
N HIS A 107 -1.68 4.59 -1.29
CA HIS A 107 -0.30 4.59 -1.70
C HIS A 107 0.16 6.03 -1.96
N ILE A 108 1.15 6.48 -1.22
CA ILE A 108 1.79 7.79 -1.34
C ILE A 108 3.26 7.55 -1.70
N ALA A 109 3.65 7.87 -2.93
CA ALA A 109 5.05 7.78 -3.34
C ALA A 109 5.78 9.10 -3.07
N LEU A 110 6.90 9.02 -2.36
CA LEU A 110 7.72 10.16 -1.99
C LEU A 110 9.08 10.11 -2.68
N HIS A 111 9.46 11.23 -3.29
CA HIS A 111 10.79 11.51 -3.77
C HIS A 111 11.50 12.48 -2.81
N ASP A 112 12.83 12.57 -2.89
CA ASP A 112 13.58 13.56 -2.10
C ASP A 112 13.02 14.97 -2.32
N ALA A 113 12.89 15.76 -1.26
CA ALA A 113 12.24 17.06 -1.32
C ALA A 113 12.96 18.05 -2.26
N THR A 114 14.28 17.90 -2.44
CA THR A 114 15.08 18.70 -3.38
C THR A 114 14.83 18.33 -4.84
N GLY A 115 14.39 17.09 -5.12
CA GLY A 115 14.11 16.62 -6.47
C GLY A 115 15.33 16.18 -7.30
N ASP A 116 16.54 16.31 -6.76
CA ASP A 116 17.80 16.04 -7.46
C ASP A 116 18.44 14.70 -7.09
N LYS A 117 17.91 14.02 -6.08
CA LYS A 117 18.44 12.73 -5.60
C LYS A 117 17.57 11.56 -6.05
N PRO A 118 18.17 10.39 -6.31
CA PRO A 118 17.43 9.23 -6.78
C PRO A 118 16.58 8.58 -5.68
N GLY A 119 15.59 7.84 -6.11
CA GLY A 119 14.82 6.91 -5.29
C GLY A 119 13.47 7.43 -4.86
N VAL A 120 12.51 6.52 -4.96
CA VAL A 120 11.12 6.73 -4.56
C VAL A 120 10.79 5.74 -3.44
N ILE A 121 10.19 6.24 -2.36
CA ILE A 121 9.72 5.44 -1.24
C ILE A 121 8.20 5.48 -1.20
N VAL A 122 7.61 4.31 -1.05
CA VAL A 122 6.18 4.16 -0.87
C VAL A 122 5.83 4.29 0.61
N CYS A 123 4.76 5.02 0.89
CA CYS A 123 4.15 5.16 2.20
C CYS A 123 2.68 4.77 2.09
N GLU A 124 2.21 3.84 2.93
CA GLU A 124 0.84 3.34 2.81
C GLU A 124 -0.01 3.65 4.03
N VAL A 125 -1.25 4.05 3.74
CA VAL A 125 -2.25 4.40 4.76
C VAL A 125 -3.42 3.42 4.63
N PRO A 126 -3.56 2.49 5.59
CA PRO A 126 -4.59 1.47 5.53
C PRO A 126 -6.03 2.01 5.45
N ALA A 127 -6.90 1.24 4.79
CA ALA A 127 -8.32 1.56 4.61
C ALA A 127 -9.14 1.18 5.85
N LYS A 128 -8.78 1.75 7.03
CA LYS A 128 -9.48 1.49 8.29
C LYS A 128 -9.80 2.77 9.05
N PRO A 129 -10.83 2.77 9.93
CA PRO A 129 -11.31 3.97 10.63
C PRO A 129 -10.24 4.74 11.41
N GLN A 130 -9.25 4.06 12.00
CA GLN A 130 -8.19 4.71 12.78
C GLN A 130 -7.27 5.60 11.94
N TRP A 131 -7.23 5.43 10.63
CA TRP A 131 -6.46 6.27 9.69
C TRP A 131 -7.32 7.32 8.97
N CYS A 132 -8.58 7.49 9.38
CA CYS A 132 -9.53 8.40 8.75
C CYS A 132 -8.99 9.83 8.59
N GLU A 133 -8.36 10.39 9.62
CA GLU A 133 -7.83 11.75 9.59
C GLU A 133 -6.71 11.91 8.54
N ILE A 134 -5.77 10.96 8.49
CA ILE A 134 -4.69 10.95 7.50
C ILE A 134 -5.28 10.80 6.10
N ARG A 135 -6.20 9.86 5.91
CA ARG A 135 -6.87 9.63 4.62
C ARG A 135 -7.62 10.86 4.16
N THR A 136 -8.36 11.53 5.05
CA THR A 136 -9.07 12.80 4.76
C THR A 136 -8.10 13.87 4.28
N THR A 137 -6.95 14.00 4.94
CA THR A 137 -5.90 14.95 4.54
C THR A 137 -5.40 14.64 3.12
N VAL A 138 -5.06 13.38 2.82
CA VAL A 138 -4.55 12.98 1.49
C VAL A 138 -5.61 13.17 0.41
N PHE A 139 -6.85 12.77 0.65
CA PHE A 139 -7.94 12.96 -0.31
C PHE A 139 -8.27 14.44 -0.57
N SER A 140 -7.92 15.36 0.34
CA SER A 140 -8.08 16.79 0.10
C SER A 140 -7.16 17.34 -1.02
N TRP A 141 -6.11 16.63 -1.38
CA TRP A 141 -5.17 17.03 -2.44
C TRP A 141 -5.64 16.66 -3.85
N THR A 142 -6.64 15.79 -3.96
CA THR A 142 -7.16 15.26 -5.22
C THR A 142 -8.59 15.75 -5.49
N PRO A 143 -8.99 15.97 -6.76
CA PRO A 143 -10.37 16.28 -7.10
C PRO A 143 -11.31 15.06 -7.01
N THR A 144 -10.83 13.91 -6.55
CA THR A 144 -11.62 12.69 -6.38
C THR A 144 -12.80 12.96 -5.45
N ARG A 145 -13.99 12.59 -5.91
CA ARG A 145 -15.24 12.76 -5.18
C ARG A 145 -15.78 11.42 -4.72
N PHE A 146 -16.47 11.44 -3.57
CA PHE A 146 -17.17 10.28 -3.04
C PHE A 146 -18.61 10.24 -3.55
N PRO A 147 -19.24 9.07 -3.68
CA PRO A 147 -18.66 7.73 -3.45
C PRO A 147 -17.57 7.39 -4.47
N PHE A 148 -16.60 6.62 -4.02
CA PHE A 148 -15.46 6.19 -4.81
C PHE A 148 -15.40 4.66 -4.82
N HIS A 149 -15.28 4.05 -6.01
CA HIS A 149 -15.22 2.61 -6.17
C HIS A 149 -13.77 2.15 -6.38
N THR A 150 -13.34 1.19 -5.59
CA THR A 150 -12.07 0.50 -5.73
C THR A 150 -12.31 -0.93 -6.24
N GLY A 151 -11.33 -1.77 -6.22
CA GLY A 151 -11.36 -3.14 -6.74
C GLY A 151 -10.31 -3.36 -7.81
N THR A 152 -9.73 -2.24 -8.30
CA THR A 152 -8.48 -2.20 -9.06
C THR A 152 -7.69 -0.99 -8.61
N ALA A 153 -6.35 -1.10 -8.63
CA ALA A 153 -5.51 0.03 -8.29
C ALA A 153 -5.83 1.26 -9.17
N LYS A 154 -6.04 2.41 -8.56
CA LYS A 154 -6.42 3.64 -9.24
C LYS A 154 -5.53 4.80 -8.88
N LYS A 155 -4.78 5.30 -9.87
CA LYS A 155 -3.99 6.51 -9.73
C LYS A 155 -4.88 7.74 -9.54
N LEU A 156 -4.54 8.59 -8.56
CA LEU A 156 -5.21 9.84 -8.27
C LEU A 156 -4.42 11.00 -8.88
N THR A 157 -5.14 11.95 -9.48
CA THR A 157 -4.55 13.22 -9.90
C THR A 157 -4.55 14.20 -8.74
N PHE A 158 -3.52 15.04 -8.63
CA PHE A 158 -3.44 16.12 -7.65
C PHE A 158 -2.75 17.35 -8.26
N GLY A 159 -3.16 18.55 -7.80
CA GLY A 159 -2.75 19.80 -8.43
C GLY A 159 -1.37 20.29 -7.99
N GLN A 160 -1.01 20.08 -6.74
CA GLN A 160 0.28 20.46 -6.17
C GLN A 160 0.93 19.26 -5.51
N SER A 161 2.25 19.16 -5.64
CA SER A 161 3.07 18.13 -5.00
C SER A 161 3.52 18.61 -3.62
N PRO A 162 2.78 18.33 -2.54
CA PRO A 162 3.17 18.80 -1.21
C PRO A 162 4.47 18.11 -0.76
N ILE A 163 5.23 18.81 0.07
CA ILE A 163 6.25 18.19 0.90
C ILE A 163 5.56 17.75 2.19
N ILE A 164 5.74 16.50 2.57
CA ILE A 164 5.15 15.94 3.78
C ILE A 164 6.20 15.25 4.62
N THR A 165 5.92 15.14 5.90
CA THR A 165 6.60 14.22 6.81
C THR A 165 5.60 13.17 7.26
N VAL A 166 5.93 11.90 7.02
CA VAL A 166 5.17 10.76 7.55
C VAL A 166 5.94 10.08 8.67
N ILE A 167 5.23 9.63 9.71
CA ILE A 167 5.80 8.82 10.78
C ILE A 167 5.16 7.45 10.72
N GLY A 168 6.00 6.40 10.67
CA GLY A 168 5.60 5.01 10.67
C GLY A 168 6.77 4.08 10.88
N LYS A 169 6.51 2.79 10.82
CA LYS A 169 7.56 1.76 10.86
C LYS A 169 7.99 1.40 9.45
N ALA A 170 9.26 1.00 9.30
CA ALA A 170 9.70 0.41 8.04
C ALA A 170 8.96 -0.91 7.77
N TYR A 171 8.77 -1.21 6.50
CA TYR A 171 8.12 -2.43 6.03
C TYR A 171 8.87 -2.94 4.79
N TRP A 172 9.22 -4.22 4.79
CA TRP A 172 9.78 -4.88 3.62
C TRP A 172 8.66 -5.47 2.76
N ASP A 173 8.45 -4.92 1.59
CA ASP A 173 7.44 -5.40 0.65
C ASP A 173 7.90 -6.66 -0.09
N VAL A 174 7.62 -7.81 0.50
CA VAL A 174 7.98 -9.12 -0.03
C VAL A 174 7.43 -9.34 -1.46
N GLY A 175 6.26 -8.78 -1.76
CA GLY A 175 5.61 -8.91 -3.06
C GLY A 175 6.39 -8.26 -4.20
N HIS A 176 7.11 -7.19 -3.92
CA HIS A 176 7.91 -6.44 -4.89
C HIS A 176 9.41 -6.71 -4.81
N ALA A 177 9.86 -7.46 -3.81
CA ALA A 177 11.26 -7.79 -3.64
C ALA A 177 11.82 -8.58 -4.84
N PRO A 178 13.05 -8.27 -5.31
CA PRO A 178 13.73 -9.07 -6.31
C PRO A 178 14.26 -10.36 -5.69
N LYS A 179 14.68 -11.32 -6.54
CA LYS A 179 15.17 -12.63 -6.07
C LYS A 179 16.46 -12.52 -5.23
N ASP A 180 17.28 -11.53 -5.51
CA ASP A 180 18.54 -11.27 -4.77
C ASP A 180 18.32 -10.48 -3.47
N GLN A 181 17.06 -10.19 -3.11
CA GLN A 181 16.68 -9.42 -1.93
C GLN A 181 17.30 -8.01 -1.87
N GLY A 182 17.69 -7.44 -3.02
CA GLY A 182 18.15 -6.06 -3.10
C GLY A 182 17.01 -5.05 -2.87
N ASN A 183 17.36 -3.84 -2.43
CA ASN A 183 16.38 -2.78 -2.14
C ASN A 183 15.96 -2.02 -3.41
N ARG A 184 15.61 -2.75 -4.47
CA ARG A 184 15.04 -2.20 -5.72
C ARG A 184 13.92 -3.10 -6.16
N ARG A 185 12.74 -2.52 -6.42
CA ARG A 185 11.60 -3.31 -6.89
C ARG A 185 11.91 -3.96 -8.24
N LYS A 186 11.54 -5.22 -8.39
CA LYS A 186 11.89 -6.05 -9.57
C LYS A 186 11.41 -5.47 -10.91
N TYR A 187 10.34 -4.67 -10.93
CA TYR A 187 9.76 -4.07 -12.14
C TYR A 187 9.79 -2.54 -12.17
N MET A 188 10.23 -1.92 -11.07
CA MET A 188 10.29 -0.48 -10.89
C MET A 188 11.58 -0.11 -10.17
N PRO A 189 12.74 -0.14 -10.84
CA PRO A 189 14.06 -0.03 -10.21
C PRO A 189 14.31 1.32 -9.52
N ASP A 190 13.53 2.35 -9.86
CA ASP A 190 13.58 3.66 -9.19
C ASP A 190 12.83 3.67 -7.85
N TYR A 191 12.09 2.60 -7.53
CA TYR A 191 11.36 2.43 -6.26
C TYR A 191 12.12 1.48 -5.34
N ALA A 192 12.20 1.86 -4.06
CA ALA A 192 12.69 0.96 -3.02
C ALA A 192 11.69 -0.16 -2.73
N VAL A 193 12.18 -1.29 -2.24
CA VAL A 193 11.35 -2.34 -1.64
C VAL A 193 10.95 -1.96 -0.22
N TRP A 194 11.82 -1.24 0.52
CA TRP A 194 11.47 -0.66 1.80
C TRP A 194 10.42 0.42 1.67
N GLU A 195 9.42 0.34 2.53
CA GLU A 195 8.29 1.27 2.63
C GLU A 195 8.13 1.80 4.05
N ILE A 196 7.27 2.81 4.23
CA ILE A 196 6.68 3.15 5.52
C ILE A 196 5.25 2.61 5.53
N HIS A 197 5.01 1.57 6.30
CA HIS A 197 3.70 0.90 6.37
C HIS A 197 3.43 0.29 7.77
N PRO A 198 2.37 0.73 8.46
CA PRO A 198 1.46 1.82 8.09
C PRO A 198 2.02 3.22 8.43
N VAL A 199 1.52 4.23 7.74
CA VAL A 199 1.70 5.63 8.14
C VAL A 199 0.82 5.90 9.34
N MET A 200 1.42 6.30 10.48
CA MET A 200 0.71 6.56 11.73
C MET A 200 0.52 8.05 12.03
N LYS A 201 1.28 8.91 11.37
CA LYS A 201 1.13 10.37 11.42
C LYS A 201 1.58 10.98 10.10
N LEU A 202 0.89 12.03 9.67
CA LEU A 202 1.24 12.81 8.49
C LEU A 202 1.18 14.29 8.82
N THR A 203 2.19 15.04 8.38
CA THR A 203 2.25 16.51 8.52
C THR A 203 2.63 17.09 7.16
N VAL A 204 1.88 18.08 6.68
CA VAL A 204 2.20 18.87 5.49
C VAL A 204 3.16 19.99 5.91
N GLN A 205 4.22 20.22 5.12
CA GLN A 205 5.23 21.25 5.36
C GLN A 205 4.80 22.60 4.80
#